data_eb25ec6a832b4b9f28258b321b5752a2
#
_entry.id   eb25ec6a832b4b9f28258b321b5752a2
#
_cell.length_a   1.000
_cell.length_b   1.000
_cell.length_c   1.000
_cell.angle_alpha   90.00
_cell.angle_beta   90.00
_cell.angle_gamma   90.00
#
_symmetry.space_group_name_H-M   'P 1'
#
loop_
_entity.id
_entity.type
_entity.pdbx_description
1 polymer ?
#
loop_
_entity_poly.entity_id
_entity_poly.type
_entity_poly.pdbx_seq_one_letter_code
_entity_poly.pdbx_strand_id
1 'polypeptide(L)'
;MKKIILSLTIAIAFVGTAETAKTLKVGDTAPAFKIKNTSGKEIDLAKLSAKGPVLVRLTCGCLGCDRELPYFQALHQAYKNDGIRLIAIFAEPDEKFAKYAKSKQLKMQYALDPKRNSWKTFGTKTMPSNFLIGKGGKVIAISKGCDPSGLIARNLGDKTATLLNTAKVDIKTQVDKIKKPVIQKK
;
A
#
# COMPACT_ATOMS: atom_id res chain seq x y z
N MET A 1 -19.89 49.98 47.40
CA MET A 1 -20.51 49.49 46.16
C MET A 1 -19.58 48.46 45.56
N LYS A 2 -19.85 47.15 45.75
CA LYS A 2 -19.03 46.04 45.20
C LYS A 2 -19.60 45.67 43.84
N LYS A 3 -18.79 45.83 42.77
CA LYS A 3 -19.15 45.39 41.42
C LYS A 3 -18.81 43.90 41.29
N ILE A 4 -19.85 43.07 41.11
CA ILE A 4 -19.71 41.64 40.79
C ILE A 4 -19.53 41.53 39.29
N ILE A 5 -18.35 41.07 38.84
CA ILE A 5 -18.06 40.74 37.43
C ILE A 5 -18.44 39.27 37.23
N LEU A 6 -19.54 39.05 36.50
CA LEU A 6 -20.00 37.71 36.13
C LEU A 6 -19.21 37.26 34.90
N SER A 7 -18.26 36.34 35.10
CA SER A 7 -17.46 35.76 34.00
C SER A 7 -18.29 34.66 33.32
N LEU A 8 -18.67 34.91 32.06
CA LEU A 8 -19.40 33.96 31.23
C LEU A 8 -18.39 33.05 30.51
N THR A 9 -18.17 31.84 31.01
CA THR A 9 -17.35 30.81 30.33
C THR A 9 -18.16 30.12 29.24
N ILE A 10 -17.85 30.41 27.98
CA ILE A 10 -18.42 29.72 26.83
C ILE A 10 -17.66 28.39 26.65
N ALA A 11 -18.30 27.28 26.98
CA ALA A 11 -17.81 25.95 26.68
C ALA A 11 -18.04 25.65 25.18
N ILE A 12 -16.97 25.67 24.36
CA ILE A 12 -17.03 25.24 22.97
C ILE A 12 -17.04 23.72 22.98
N ALA A 13 -18.20 23.11 22.75
CA ALA A 13 -18.34 21.70 22.54
C ALA A 13 -17.71 21.32 21.16
N PHE A 14 -16.58 20.62 21.18
CA PHE A 14 -15.98 20.04 19.99
C PHE A 14 -16.84 18.83 19.55
N VAL A 15 -17.79 19.06 18.63
CA VAL A 15 -18.53 17.99 17.98
C VAL A 15 -17.58 17.31 16.99
N GLY A 16 -16.97 16.23 17.43
CA GLY A 16 -16.20 15.36 16.56
C GLY A 16 -17.13 14.68 15.55
N THR A 17 -17.18 15.19 14.33
CA THR A 17 -17.86 14.50 13.22
C THR A 17 -17.09 13.21 12.92
N ALA A 18 -17.72 12.06 13.18
CA ALA A 18 -17.23 10.77 12.70
C ALA A 18 -17.27 10.80 11.16
N GLU A 19 -16.12 11.09 10.54
CA GLU A 19 -15.97 11.09 9.09
C GLU A 19 -16.12 9.64 8.60
N THR A 20 -17.25 9.34 7.96
CA THR A 20 -17.47 8.05 7.30
C THR A 20 -16.41 7.91 6.20
N ALA A 21 -15.60 6.85 6.28
CA ALA A 21 -14.50 6.61 5.35
C ALA A 21 -15.01 6.63 3.89
N LYS A 22 -14.71 7.72 3.19
CA LYS A 22 -15.10 7.93 1.78
C LYS A 22 -14.37 6.90 0.91
N THR A 23 -15.10 6.24 0.00
CA THR A 23 -14.48 5.39 -1.03
C THR A 23 -13.58 6.24 -1.91
N LEU A 24 -12.28 5.92 -1.93
CA LEU A 24 -11.30 6.63 -2.75
C LEU A 24 -11.55 6.44 -4.25
N LYS A 25 -11.33 7.49 -5.00
CA LYS A 25 -11.35 7.54 -6.47
C LYS A 25 -10.00 8.01 -7.01
N VAL A 26 -9.73 7.72 -8.27
CA VAL A 26 -8.59 8.30 -8.99
C VAL A 26 -8.75 9.82 -9.02
N GLY A 27 -7.68 10.54 -8.72
CA GLY A 27 -7.66 11.99 -8.57
C GLY A 27 -7.87 12.51 -7.13
N ASP A 28 -8.43 11.69 -6.22
CA ASP A 28 -8.54 12.06 -4.81
C ASP A 28 -7.14 12.22 -4.17
N THR A 29 -7.07 12.95 -3.08
CA THR A 29 -5.89 12.94 -2.21
C THR A 29 -5.94 11.67 -1.36
N ALA A 30 -4.82 10.95 -1.29
CA ALA A 30 -4.69 9.78 -0.42
C ALA A 30 -4.92 10.16 1.04
N PRO A 31 -5.55 9.30 1.85
CA PRO A 31 -5.83 9.60 3.25
C PRO A 31 -4.54 9.74 4.05
N ALA A 32 -4.59 10.50 5.13
CA ALA A 32 -3.55 10.47 6.14
C ALA A 32 -3.47 9.04 6.70
N PHE A 33 -2.33 8.39 6.51
CA PHE A 33 -2.16 7.00 6.87
C PHE A 33 -0.79 6.75 7.48
N LYS A 34 -0.79 6.10 8.64
CA LYS A 34 0.41 5.68 9.34
C LYS A 34 0.23 4.26 9.86
N ILE A 35 1.27 3.45 9.74
CA ILE A 35 1.32 2.09 10.28
C ILE A 35 2.75 1.75 10.69
N LYS A 36 2.92 0.91 11.70
CA LYS A 36 4.25 0.36 12.04
C LYS A 36 4.49 -0.91 11.24
N ASN A 37 5.70 -1.04 10.70
CA ASN A 37 6.13 -2.30 10.13
C ASN A 37 6.48 -3.32 11.24
N THR A 38 6.83 -4.55 10.85
CA THR A 38 7.16 -5.63 11.81
C THR A 38 8.44 -5.38 12.61
N SER A 39 9.27 -4.40 12.25
CA SER A 39 10.42 -3.95 13.06
C SER A 39 10.10 -2.74 13.95
N GLY A 40 8.81 -2.35 14.05
CA GLY A 40 8.37 -1.21 14.86
C GLY A 40 8.56 0.16 14.21
N LYS A 41 9.17 0.24 13.02
CA LYS A 41 9.40 1.50 12.30
C LYS A 41 8.09 2.02 11.70
N GLU A 42 7.79 3.30 11.95
CA GLU A 42 6.63 3.97 11.36
C GLU A 42 6.77 4.14 9.84
N ILE A 43 5.73 3.74 9.14
CA ILE A 43 5.48 4.02 7.72
C ILE A 43 4.45 5.15 7.69
N ASP A 44 4.85 6.32 7.20
CA ASP A 44 4.00 7.50 7.06
C ASP A 44 3.81 7.77 5.56
N LEU A 45 2.59 7.59 5.07
CA LEU A 45 2.26 7.70 3.65
C LEU A 45 2.52 9.12 3.12
N ALA A 46 2.21 10.14 3.88
CA ALA A 46 2.43 11.53 3.48
C ALA A 46 3.93 11.82 3.28
N LYS A 47 4.77 11.36 4.23
CA LYS A 47 6.23 11.50 4.13
C LYS A 47 6.82 10.72 2.95
N LEU A 48 6.25 9.55 2.63
CA LEU A 48 6.72 8.73 1.51
C LEU A 48 6.30 9.35 0.17
N SER A 49 5.03 9.75 0.04
CA SER A 49 4.51 10.34 -1.21
C SER A 49 5.09 11.72 -1.50
N ALA A 50 5.57 12.45 -0.50
CA ALA A 50 6.33 13.69 -0.71
C ALA A 50 7.65 13.45 -1.45
N LYS A 51 8.27 12.26 -1.29
CA LYS A 51 9.55 11.91 -1.92
C LYS A 51 9.40 11.29 -3.30
N GLY A 52 8.31 10.57 -3.55
CA GLY A 52 8.09 9.89 -4.83
C GLY A 52 6.80 9.06 -4.83
N PRO A 53 6.49 8.31 -5.91
CA PRO A 53 5.31 7.46 -5.98
C PRO A 53 5.32 6.36 -4.92
N VAL A 54 4.12 6.03 -4.42
CA VAL A 54 3.90 4.95 -3.45
C VAL A 54 2.83 4.01 -3.97
N LEU A 55 3.10 2.71 -4.00
CA LEU A 55 2.10 1.69 -4.24
C LEU A 55 1.73 1.02 -2.91
N VAL A 56 0.51 1.25 -2.45
CA VAL A 56 -0.08 0.61 -1.26
C VAL A 56 -0.90 -0.59 -1.73
N ARG A 57 -0.54 -1.78 -1.26
CA ARG A 57 -1.27 -3.03 -1.50
C ARG A 57 -1.86 -3.55 -0.19
N LEU A 58 -3.17 -3.53 -0.07
CA LEU A 58 -3.92 -4.16 1.01
C LEU A 58 -4.21 -5.60 0.61
N THR A 59 -3.67 -6.60 1.32
CA THR A 59 -3.62 -7.98 0.85
C THR A 59 -3.75 -9.01 1.99
N CYS A 60 -3.70 -10.28 1.63
CA CYS A 60 -3.62 -11.42 2.55
C CYS A 60 -2.66 -12.48 2.00
N GLY A 61 -2.29 -13.44 2.84
CA GLY A 61 -1.52 -14.64 2.45
C GLY A 61 -2.37 -15.77 1.84
N CYS A 62 -3.59 -15.48 1.36
CA CYS A 62 -4.45 -16.47 0.72
C CYS A 62 -3.92 -16.86 -0.67
N LEU A 63 -4.34 -18.04 -1.17
CA LEU A 63 -3.83 -18.62 -2.41
C LEU A 63 -3.92 -17.68 -3.63
N GLY A 64 -5.02 -16.91 -3.77
CA GLY A 64 -5.18 -15.95 -4.86
C GLY A 64 -4.15 -14.83 -4.81
N CYS A 65 -4.00 -14.19 -3.63
CA CYS A 65 -3.01 -13.13 -3.42
C CYS A 65 -1.58 -13.66 -3.57
N ASP A 66 -1.35 -14.90 -3.16
CA ASP A 66 -0.05 -15.57 -3.23
C ASP A 66 0.40 -15.83 -4.68
N ARG A 67 -0.52 -16.23 -5.57
CA ARG A 67 -0.23 -16.39 -7.00
C ARG A 67 0.15 -15.07 -7.68
N GLU A 68 -0.36 -13.96 -7.18
CA GLU A 68 -0.09 -12.62 -7.71
C GLU A 68 1.18 -11.98 -7.12
N LEU A 69 1.59 -12.43 -5.94
CA LEU A 69 2.73 -11.87 -5.19
C LEU A 69 4.04 -11.77 -6.02
N PRO A 70 4.45 -12.76 -6.80
CA PRO A 70 5.68 -12.67 -7.60
C PRO A 70 5.70 -11.47 -8.55
N TYR A 71 4.56 -11.11 -9.13
CA TYR A 71 4.45 -9.97 -10.04
C TYR A 71 4.61 -8.64 -9.30
N PHE A 72 4.07 -8.50 -8.07
CA PHE A 72 4.29 -7.32 -7.26
C PHE A 72 5.73 -7.23 -6.74
N GLN A 73 6.36 -8.34 -6.43
CA GLN A 73 7.78 -8.36 -6.09
C GLN A 73 8.65 -7.95 -7.28
N ALA A 74 8.33 -8.43 -8.49
CA ALA A 74 9.01 -8.04 -9.72
C ALA A 74 8.83 -6.55 -10.03
N LEU A 75 7.61 -6.02 -9.89
CA LEU A 75 7.34 -4.58 -10.02
C LEU A 75 8.20 -3.77 -9.05
N HIS A 76 8.22 -4.17 -7.77
CA HIS A 76 9.06 -3.51 -6.78
C HIS A 76 10.54 -3.53 -7.16
N GLN A 77 11.08 -4.68 -7.56
CA GLN A 77 12.48 -4.81 -7.95
C GLN A 77 12.81 -3.98 -9.19
N ALA A 78 11.87 -3.90 -10.15
CA ALA A 78 12.07 -3.16 -11.39
C ALA A 78 12.25 -1.64 -11.14
N TYR A 79 11.49 -1.06 -10.21
CA TYR A 79 11.41 0.41 -10.07
C TYR A 79 11.84 0.97 -8.72
N LYS A 80 12.30 0.13 -7.76
CA LYS A 80 12.70 0.61 -6.42
C LYS A 80 13.87 1.61 -6.45
N ASN A 81 14.78 1.44 -7.39
CA ASN A 81 15.93 2.33 -7.55
C ASN A 81 15.55 3.64 -8.24
N ASP A 82 14.49 3.63 -9.05
CA ASP A 82 13.92 4.81 -9.71
C ASP A 82 13.01 5.62 -8.77
N GLY A 83 12.74 5.11 -7.57
CA GLY A 83 12.11 5.90 -6.51
C GLY A 83 10.72 5.45 -6.08
N ILE A 84 10.12 4.37 -6.64
CA ILE A 84 8.87 3.84 -6.09
C ILE A 84 9.08 3.26 -4.70
N ARG A 85 8.07 3.41 -3.86
CA ARG A 85 7.94 2.68 -2.59
C ARG A 85 6.72 1.77 -2.67
N LEU A 86 6.92 0.46 -2.57
CA LEU A 86 5.84 -0.50 -2.48
C LEU A 86 5.68 -0.95 -1.03
N ILE A 87 4.46 -0.84 -0.49
CA ILE A 87 4.10 -1.23 0.86
C ILE A 87 2.97 -2.25 0.76
N ALA A 88 3.23 -3.47 1.21
CA ALA A 88 2.21 -4.50 1.33
C ALA A 88 1.68 -4.53 2.77
N ILE A 89 0.37 -4.42 2.95
CA ILE A 89 -0.30 -4.48 4.26
C ILE A 89 -1.12 -5.75 4.30
N PHE A 90 -0.76 -6.64 5.21
CA PHE A 90 -1.35 -7.97 5.32
C PHE A 90 -2.37 -8.02 6.44
N ALA A 91 -3.49 -8.71 6.19
CA ALA A 91 -4.56 -8.88 7.17
C ALA A 91 -4.30 -10.02 8.18
N GLU A 92 -3.19 -10.73 8.07
CA GLU A 92 -2.81 -11.83 8.94
C GLU A 92 -2.28 -11.32 10.29
N PRO A 93 -2.48 -12.10 11.38
CA PRO A 93 -1.80 -11.88 12.65
C PRO A 93 -0.31 -12.24 12.54
N ASP A 94 0.51 -11.62 13.40
CA ASP A 94 1.98 -11.66 13.35
C ASP A 94 2.56 -13.08 13.37
N GLU A 95 2.03 -13.96 14.25
CA GLU A 95 2.51 -15.32 14.43
C GLU A 95 2.44 -16.19 13.17
N LYS A 96 1.37 -16.03 12.35
CA LYS A 96 1.22 -16.76 11.08
C LYS A 96 2.05 -16.11 9.97
N PHE A 97 2.21 -14.82 10.03
CA PHE A 97 2.84 -14.07 8.96
C PHE A 97 4.35 -14.23 8.90
N ALA A 98 5.05 -14.39 10.03
CA ALA A 98 6.50 -14.55 10.05
C ALA A 98 6.98 -15.75 9.21
N LYS A 99 6.29 -16.90 9.30
CA LYS A 99 6.56 -18.08 8.46
C LYS A 99 6.30 -17.80 6.98
N TYR A 100 5.19 -17.14 6.66
CA TYR A 100 4.84 -16.77 5.31
C TYR A 100 5.88 -15.81 4.69
N ALA A 101 6.23 -14.72 5.37
CA ALA A 101 7.20 -13.74 4.89
C ALA A 101 8.56 -14.38 4.58
N LYS A 102 9.02 -15.28 5.43
CA LYS A 102 10.25 -16.04 5.23
C LYS A 102 10.16 -16.97 4.04
N SER A 103 9.08 -17.76 3.92
CA SER A 103 8.86 -18.70 2.80
C SER A 103 8.76 -18.00 1.44
N LYS A 104 8.18 -16.80 1.40
CA LYS A 104 8.00 -16.00 0.18
C LYS A 104 9.16 -15.04 -0.09
N GLN A 105 10.15 -14.97 0.79
CA GLN A 105 11.31 -14.08 0.66
C GLN A 105 10.87 -12.66 0.29
N LEU A 106 9.97 -12.07 1.10
CA LEU A 106 9.41 -10.75 0.81
C LEU A 106 10.52 -9.70 0.66
N LYS A 107 10.58 -9.06 -0.50
CA LYS A 107 11.58 -8.04 -0.85
C LYS A 107 11.06 -6.61 -0.77
N MET A 108 9.74 -6.44 -0.61
CA MET A 108 9.08 -5.16 -0.44
C MET A 108 8.86 -4.84 1.04
N GLN A 109 8.66 -3.57 1.35
CA GLN A 109 8.27 -3.16 2.71
C GLN A 109 6.87 -3.70 3.04
N TYR A 110 6.66 -4.19 4.25
CA TYR A 110 5.35 -4.70 4.66
C TYR A 110 5.01 -4.36 6.10
N ALA A 111 3.70 -4.36 6.38
CA ALA A 111 3.13 -4.18 7.70
C ALA A 111 1.96 -5.16 7.90
N LEU A 112 1.52 -5.34 9.14
CA LEU A 112 0.41 -6.20 9.51
C LEU A 112 -0.73 -5.37 10.08
N ASP A 113 -1.94 -5.67 9.64
CA ASP A 113 -3.17 -5.02 10.10
C ASP A 113 -4.31 -6.04 10.23
N PRO A 114 -4.27 -6.93 11.24
CA PRO A 114 -5.27 -7.96 11.44
C PRO A 114 -6.67 -7.39 11.72
N LYS A 115 -6.76 -6.15 12.21
CA LYS A 115 -8.03 -5.45 12.45
C LYS A 115 -8.57 -4.75 11.19
N ARG A 116 -7.82 -4.77 10.07
CA ARG A 116 -8.17 -4.14 8.79
C ARG A 116 -8.52 -2.66 8.89
N ASN A 117 -7.87 -1.92 9.77
CA ASN A 117 -8.06 -0.48 9.89
C ASN A 117 -7.64 0.25 8.61
N SER A 118 -6.59 -0.25 7.94
CA SER A 118 -6.14 0.24 6.63
C SER A 118 -7.25 0.16 5.57
N TRP A 119 -8.04 -0.93 5.54
CA TRP A 119 -9.18 -1.06 4.61
C TRP A 119 -10.23 0.00 4.86
N LYS A 120 -10.52 0.31 6.13
CA LYS A 120 -11.44 1.41 6.51
C LYS A 120 -10.87 2.75 6.04
N THR A 121 -9.60 3.02 6.33
CA THR A 121 -8.91 4.27 5.95
C THR A 121 -8.90 4.49 4.44
N PHE A 122 -8.67 3.43 3.65
CA PHE A 122 -8.69 3.52 2.18
C PHE A 122 -10.08 3.34 1.56
N GLY A 123 -11.16 3.28 2.35
CA GLY A 123 -12.53 3.19 1.88
C GLY A 123 -12.80 1.97 0.99
N THR A 124 -12.22 0.80 1.29
CA THR A 124 -12.39 -0.43 0.52
C THR A 124 -12.78 -1.61 1.41
N LYS A 125 -13.57 -2.53 0.87
CA LYS A 125 -13.87 -3.84 1.49
C LYS A 125 -13.22 -4.99 0.72
N THR A 126 -12.67 -4.70 -0.47
CA THR A 126 -12.10 -5.72 -1.36
C THR A 126 -10.67 -6.08 -0.94
N MET A 127 -10.35 -7.35 -1.05
CA MET A 127 -9.01 -7.89 -0.79
C MET A 127 -8.61 -8.82 -1.95
N PRO A 128 -7.49 -8.56 -2.62
CA PRO A 128 -6.62 -7.41 -2.43
C PRO A 128 -7.18 -6.12 -3.03
N SER A 129 -6.67 -4.98 -2.54
CA SER A 129 -6.86 -3.66 -3.16
C SER A 129 -5.51 -2.97 -3.29
N ASN A 130 -5.28 -2.32 -4.43
CA ASN A 130 -4.03 -1.65 -4.72
C ASN A 130 -4.30 -0.18 -5.05
N PHE A 131 -3.49 0.71 -4.49
CA PHE A 131 -3.58 2.16 -4.68
C PHE A 131 -2.21 2.69 -5.09
N LEU A 132 -2.09 3.10 -6.35
CA LEU A 132 -0.91 3.81 -6.83
C LEU A 132 -1.10 5.30 -6.55
N ILE A 133 -0.21 5.86 -5.75
CA ILE A 133 -0.23 7.23 -5.29
C ILE A 133 0.98 7.94 -5.89
N GLY A 134 0.76 9.03 -6.58
CA GLY A 134 1.81 9.85 -7.17
C GLY A 134 2.55 10.69 -6.12
N LYS A 135 3.67 11.28 -6.53
CA LYS A 135 4.34 12.30 -5.74
C LYS A 135 3.35 13.43 -5.42
N GLY A 136 3.32 13.86 -4.15
CA GLY A 136 2.34 14.85 -3.67
C GLY A 136 1.00 14.26 -3.21
N GLY A 137 0.83 12.92 -3.21
CA GLY A 137 -0.29 12.25 -2.55
C GLY A 137 -1.56 12.07 -3.37
N LYS A 138 -1.57 12.37 -4.67
CA LYS A 138 -2.72 12.10 -5.55
C LYS A 138 -2.84 10.63 -5.90
N VAL A 139 -4.05 10.07 -5.82
CA VAL A 139 -4.35 8.70 -6.26
C VAL A 139 -4.35 8.65 -7.79
N ILE A 140 -3.43 7.89 -8.37
CA ILE A 140 -3.22 7.77 -9.82
C ILE A 140 -3.95 6.56 -10.41
N ALA A 141 -3.99 5.46 -9.64
CA ALA A 141 -4.70 4.25 -10.05
C ALA A 141 -5.18 3.46 -8.84
N ILE A 142 -6.30 2.79 -9.04
CA ILE A 142 -6.89 1.84 -8.07
C ILE A 142 -7.17 0.55 -8.81
N SER A 143 -6.81 -0.59 -8.22
CA SER A 143 -7.27 -1.90 -8.68
C SER A 143 -7.76 -2.73 -7.51
N LYS A 144 -8.77 -3.56 -7.74
CA LYS A 144 -9.41 -4.39 -6.73
C LYS A 144 -9.55 -5.83 -7.23
N GLY A 145 -9.39 -6.79 -6.34
CA GLY A 145 -9.45 -8.22 -6.66
C GLY A 145 -8.10 -8.81 -7.05
N CYS A 146 -8.06 -10.15 -7.12
CA CYS A 146 -6.89 -10.93 -7.54
C CYS A 146 -6.88 -11.15 -9.04
N ASP A 147 -5.69 -11.08 -9.63
CA ASP A 147 -5.44 -11.55 -10.98
C ASP A 147 -4.16 -12.41 -11.02
N PRO A 148 -4.31 -13.74 -10.97
CA PRO A 148 -3.17 -14.66 -10.98
C PRO A 148 -2.31 -14.60 -12.26
N SER A 149 -2.79 -13.97 -13.34
CA SER A 149 -2.01 -13.74 -14.57
C SER A 149 -1.01 -12.59 -14.40
N GLY A 150 -1.13 -11.81 -13.33
CA GLY A 150 -0.29 -10.65 -13.05
C GLY A 150 -0.62 -9.40 -13.86
N LEU A 151 -1.76 -9.36 -14.58
CA LEU A 151 -2.14 -8.21 -15.41
C LEU A 151 -2.27 -6.93 -14.57
N ILE A 152 -2.83 -7.04 -13.35
CA ILE A 152 -2.93 -5.89 -12.43
C ILE A 152 -1.54 -5.31 -12.12
N ALA A 153 -0.59 -6.14 -11.74
CA ALA A 153 0.77 -5.69 -11.42
C ALA A 153 1.48 -5.09 -12.64
N ARG A 154 1.28 -5.67 -13.85
CA ARG A 154 1.84 -5.14 -15.10
C ARG A 154 1.27 -3.77 -15.42
N ASN A 155 -0.04 -3.59 -15.37
CA ASN A 155 -0.70 -2.30 -15.62
C ASN A 155 -0.27 -1.23 -14.60
N LEU A 156 -0.10 -1.60 -13.34
CA LEU A 156 0.45 -0.70 -12.32
C LEU A 156 1.94 -0.40 -12.55
N GLY A 157 2.70 -1.36 -13.06
CA GLY A 157 4.09 -1.18 -13.46
C GLY A 157 4.24 -0.17 -14.60
N ASP A 158 3.41 -0.26 -15.64
CA ASP A 158 3.39 0.70 -16.75
C ASP A 158 3.08 2.12 -16.28
N LYS A 159 2.08 2.28 -15.40
CA LYS A 159 1.76 3.58 -14.81
C LYS A 159 2.89 4.09 -13.91
N THR A 160 3.56 3.20 -13.21
CA THR A 160 4.74 3.54 -12.39
C THR A 160 5.88 4.05 -13.26
N ALA A 161 6.19 3.38 -14.37
CA ALA A 161 7.22 3.83 -15.32
C ALA A 161 6.92 5.24 -15.84
N THR A 162 5.66 5.51 -16.19
CA THR A 162 5.21 6.83 -16.63
C THR A 162 5.41 7.89 -15.54
N LEU A 163 5.03 7.59 -14.27
CA LEU A 163 5.20 8.52 -13.14
C LEU A 163 6.66 8.84 -12.83
N LEU A 164 7.54 7.86 -13.06
CA LEU A 164 8.98 7.98 -12.79
C LEU A 164 9.76 8.49 -13.98
N ASN A 165 9.09 8.66 -15.13
CA ASN A 165 9.73 9.00 -16.42
C ASN A 165 10.89 8.04 -16.76
N THR A 166 10.65 6.74 -16.60
CA THR A 166 11.63 5.67 -16.85
C THR A 166 11.10 4.64 -17.83
N ALA A 167 11.95 3.76 -18.32
CA ALA A 167 11.57 2.70 -19.26
C ALA A 167 10.58 1.72 -18.64
N LYS A 168 9.62 1.24 -19.44
CA LYS A 168 8.72 0.17 -19.04
C LYS A 168 9.47 -1.15 -18.96
N VAL A 169 9.24 -1.88 -17.87
CA VAL A 169 9.81 -3.22 -17.65
C VAL A 169 8.73 -4.27 -17.86
N ASP A 170 9.01 -5.29 -18.66
CA ASP A 170 8.12 -6.45 -18.78
C ASP A 170 8.15 -7.29 -17.50
N ILE A 171 7.24 -6.99 -16.60
CA ILE A 171 7.09 -7.66 -15.30
C ILE A 171 6.82 -9.17 -15.48
N LYS A 172 6.07 -9.57 -16.53
CA LYS A 172 5.78 -10.98 -16.77
C LYS A 172 7.05 -11.76 -17.09
N THR A 173 7.85 -11.27 -18.02
CA THR A 173 9.14 -11.89 -18.38
C THR A 173 10.08 -11.97 -17.18
N GLN A 174 10.09 -10.97 -16.27
CA GLN A 174 10.86 -11.02 -15.03
C GLN A 174 10.42 -12.21 -14.14
N VAL A 175 9.11 -12.39 -13.95
CA VAL A 175 8.56 -13.50 -13.15
C VAL A 175 8.84 -14.85 -13.81
N ASP A 176 8.67 -14.96 -15.13
CA ASP A 176 8.90 -16.21 -15.86
C ASP A 176 10.38 -16.65 -15.80
N LYS A 177 11.32 -15.71 -15.79
CA LYS A 177 12.76 -16.00 -15.59
C LYS A 177 13.04 -16.57 -14.20
N ILE A 178 12.38 -16.06 -13.16
CA ILE A 178 12.55 -16.53 -11.77
C ILE A 178 11.96 -17.94 -11.59
N LYS A 179 10.86 -18.25 -12.28
CA LYS A 179 10.17 -19.55 -12.18
C LYS A 179 10.87 -20.68 -12.97
N LYS A 180 11.70 -20.35 -13.96
CA LYS A 180 12.47 -21.37 -14.69
C LYS A 180 13.59 -21.86 -13.78
N PRO A 181 13.70 -23.19 -13.51
CA PRO A 181 14.86 -23.71 -12.82
C PRO A 181 16.11 -23.39 -13.63
N VAL A 182 17.15 -22.92 -12.94
CA VAL A 182 18.48 -22.79 -13.55
C VAL A 182 18.94 -24.21 -13.90
N ILE A 183 18.79 -24.60 -15.16
CA ILE A 183 19.40 -25.81 -15.66
C ILE A 183 20.91 -25.55 -15.66
N GLN A 184 21.57 -25.99 -14.60
CA GLN A 184 23.03 -26.01 -14.57
C GLN A 184 23.45 -26.97 -15.70
N LYS A 185 24.00 -26.42 -16.78
CA LYS A 185 24.76 -27.20 -17.72
C LYS A 185 25.95 -27.76 -16.97
N LYS A 186 25.93 -29.07 -16.72
CA LYS A 186 27.13 -29.84 -16.34
C LYS A 186 28.11 -29.86 -17.48
#